data_3f38286a304f721285038fe1b1fe7a41
#
_entry.id   3f38286a304f721285038fe1b1fe7a41
#
_cell.length_a   1.000
_cell.length_b   1.000
_cell.length_c   1.000
_cell.angle_alpha   90.00
_cell.angle_beta   90.00
_cell.angle_gamma   90.00
#
_symmetry.space_group_name_H-M   'P 1'
#
loop_
_entity.id
_entity.type
_entity.pdbx_description
1 polymer ?
#
loop_
_entity_poly.entity_id
_entity_poly.type
_entity_poly.pdbx_seq_one_letter_code
_entity_poly.pdbx_strand_id
1 'polypeptide(L)'
;MRNVLITGTPRSGTTLICSLLNKLPDTVALHEPMNVWDFAECRDGGAVADLIENFCAETRTSLHEHGFAISKHVRGKIPDNVAADQVNRAGTRLRYTEHGPVSVDKPLSQNFTLVVKHPAAFSALLEVLSQRFECYAIIRNPLATLASWNSLAWFPLKD
;
A
#
# COMPACT_ATOMS: atom_id res chain seq x y z
N MET A 1 20.27 2.02 -2.39
CA MET A 1 18.86 1.98 -2.84
C MET A 1 17.97 2.07 -1.61
N ARG A 2 16.91 2.88 -1.64
CA ARG A 2 16.04 3.10 -0.48
C ARG A 2 14.68 2.44 -0.71
N ASN A 3 14.36 1.41 0.09
CA ASN A 3 13.05 0.79 0.15
C ASN A 3 12.39 1.16 1.47
N VAL A 4 11.19 1.72 1.41
CA VAL A 4 10.44 2.21 2.57
C VAL A 4 9.11 1.45 2.64
N LEU A 5 8.78 0.97 3.83
CA LEU A 5 7.49 0.32 4.07
C LEU A 5 6.56 1.25 4.84
N ILE A 6 5.33 1.39 4.36
CA ILE A 6 4.29 2.16 5.05
C ILE A 6 3.19 1.23 5.54
N THR A 7 2.89 1.36 6.83
CA THR A 7 1.82 0.66 7.49
C THR A 7 0.92 1.59 8.28
N GLY A 8 0.03 1.03 9.06
CA GLY A 8 -0.92 1.70 9.95
C GLY A 8 -2.27 1.01 9.93
N THR A 9 -3.12 1.38 10.85
CA THR A 9 -4.49 0.89 10.89
C THR A 9 -5.22 1.23 9.58
N PRO A 10 -5.97 0.30 8.96
CA PRO A 10 -6.81 0.64 7.83
C PRO A 10 -7.66 1.89 8.12
N ARG A 11 -7.75 2.81 7.15
CA ARG A 11 -8.42 4.13 7.29
C ARG A 11 -7.66 5.17 8.14
N SER A 12 -6.41 4.93 8.49
CA SER A 12 -5.57 5.95 9.13
C SER A 12 -5.04 7.03 8.17
N GLY A 13 -5.25 6.90 6.85
CA GLY A 13 -4.71 7.83 5.85
C GLY A 13 -3.55 7.26 5.02
N THR A 14 -3.22 5.98 5.18
CA THR A 14 -2.12 5.33 4.46
C THR A 14 -2.25 5.41 2.94
N THR A 15 -3.48 5.38 2.40
CA THR A 15 -3.71 5.54 0.95
C THR A 15 -3.43 6.97 0.48
N LEU A 16 -3.87 7.97 1.25
CA LEU A 16 -3.59 9.37 0.95
C LEU A 16 -2.08 9.66 0.96
N ILE A 17 -1.36 9.19 1.97
CA ILE A 17 0.10 9.36 2.04
C ILE A 17 0.77 8.71 0.83
N CYS A 18 0.37 7.51 0.43
CA CYS A 18 0.89 6.84 -0.75
C CYS A 18 0.69 7.70 -2.02
N SER A 19 -0.50 8.26 -2.21
CA SER A 19 -0.79 9.18 -3.32
C SER A 19 0.05 10.46 -3.26
N LEU A 20 0.26 11.04 -2.08
CA LEU A 20 1.06 12.25 -1.91
C LEU A 20 2.55 11.99 -2.19
N LEU A 21 3.10 10.87 -1.72
CA LEU A 21 4.49 10.49 -1.97
C LEU A 21 4.77 10.29 -3.47
N ASN A 22 3.80 9.84 -4.24
CA ASN A 22 3.94 9.76 -5.70
C ASN A 22 4.06 11.12 -6.40
N LYS A 23 3.76 12.22 -5.73
CA LYS A 23 3.97 13.58 -6.27
C LYS A 23 5.41 14.07 -6.07
N LEU A 24 6.19 13.41 -5.22
CA LEU A 24 7.58 13.77 -4.98
C LEU A 24 8.46 13.34 -6.19
N PRO A 25 9.48 14.12 -6.54
CA PRO A 25 10.46 13.69 -7.51
C PRO A 25 11.17 12.43 -7.01
N ASP A 26 11.68 11.64 -7.94
CA ASP A 26 12.52 10.46 -7.67
C ASP A 26 11.94 9.51 -6.60
N THR A 27 10.62 9.39 -6.52
CA THR A 27 9.90 8.57 -5.55
C THR A 27 8.73 7.85 -6.21
N VAL A 28 8.63 6.55 -6.02
CA VAL A 28 7.48 5.72 -6.45
C VAL A 28 6.86 5.09 -5.21
N ALA A 29 5.57 5.31 -5.00
CA ALA A 29 4.83 4.72 -3.89
C ALA A 29 3.71 3.82 -4.42
N LEU A 30 3.70 2.56 -3.99
CA LEU A 30 2.77 1.52 -4.43
C LEU A 30 1.75 1.21 -3.34
N HIS A 31 0.49 1.13 -3.75
CA HIS A 31 -0.63 0.88 -2.87
C HIS A 31 -1.01 -0.60 -2.87
N GLU A 32 -0.67 -1.32 -1.81
CA GLU A 32 -0.99 -2.75 -1.59
C GLU A 32 -0.68 -3.60 -2.85
N PRO A 33 0.56 -3.56 -3.35
CA PRO A 33 0.92 -4.21 -4.60
C PRO A 33 1.04 -5.74 -4.50
N MET A 34 1.31 -6.26 -3.30
CA MET A 34 1.54 -7.69 -3.07
C MET A 34 0.26 -8.40 -2.62
N ASN A 35 0.16 -9.67 -2.93
CA ASN A 35 -0.89 -10.52 -2.38
C ASN A 35 -0.53 -10.93 -0.93
N VAL A 36 -1.35 -10.52 0.03
CA VAL A 36 -1.08 -10.80 1.45
C VAL A 36 -1.18 -12.28 1.82
N TRP A 37 -1.84 -13.10 1.01
CA TRP A 37 -1.91 -14.55 1.22
C TRP A 37 -0.55 -15.23 1.02
N ASP A 38 0.31 -14.65 0.16
CA ASP A 38 1.67 -15.16 -0.06
C ASP A 38 2.52 -15.05 1.23
N PHE A 39 2.20 -14.09 2.10
CA PHE A 39 2.86 -13.97 3.41
C PHE A 39 2.49 -15.10 4.37
N ALA A 40 1.27 -15.62 4.26
CA ALA A 40 0.80 -16.74 5.10
C ALA A 40 1.46 -18.09 4.68
N GLU A 41 1.95 -18.18 3.46
CA GLU A 41 2.67 -19.36 2.96
C GLU A 41 4.16 -19.37 3.36
N CYS A 42 4.67 -18.24 3.84
CA CYS A 42 6.05 -18.15 4.31
C CYS A 42 6.23 -18.90 5.63
N ARG A 43 7.33 -19.64 5.74
CA ARG A 43 7.66 -20.45 6.92
C ARG A 43 7.90 -19.63 8.20
N ASP A 44 8.37 -18.40 8.05
CA ASP A 44 8.71 -17.50 9.15
C ASP A 44 8.78 -16.03 8.66
N GLY A 45 8.96 -15.10 9.58
CA GLY A 45 9.06 -13.68 9.28
C GLY A 45 10.28 -13.30 8.42
N GLY A 46 11.38 -14.05 8.51
CA GLY A 46 12.55 -13.84 7.66
C GLY A 46 12.21 -14.12 6.18
N ALA A 47 11.50 -15.21 5.91
CA ALA A 47 11.04 -15.55 4.57
C ALA A 47 10.06 -14.49 4.01
N VAL A 48 9.23 -13.88 4.86
CA VAL A 48 8.39 -12.74 4.45
C VAL A 48 9.25 -11.54 4.06
N ALA A 49 10.28 -11.23 4.84
CA ALA A 49 11.18 -10.12 4.52
C ALA A 49 11.93 -10.36 3.21
N ASP A 50 12.40 -11.60 2.95
CA ASP A 50 13.02 -12.00 1.67
C ASP A 50 12.05 -11.81 0.49
N LEU A 51 10.79 -12.22 0.66
CA LEU A 51 9.74 -12.05 -0.36
C LEU A 51 9.53 -10.56 -0.69
N ILE A 52 9.50 -9.69 0.32
CA ILE A 52 9.36 -8.24 0.12
C ILE A 52 10.59 -7.64 -0.55
N GLU A 53 11.81 -8.07 -0.19
CA GLU A 53 13.05 -7.62 -0.86
C GLU A 53 13.08 -8.00 -2.33
N ASN A 54 12.72 -9.25 -2.65
CA ASN A 54 12.64 -9.73 -4.03
C ASN A 54 11.60 -8.92 -4.82
N PHE A 55 10.42 -8.71 -4.26
CA PHE A 55 9.40 -7.85 -4.87
C PHE A 55 9.93 -6.43 -5.15
N CYS A 56 10.65 -5.83 -4.20
CA CYS A 56 11.25 -4.51 -4.40
C CYS A 56 12.29 -4.50 -5.53
N ALA A 57 13.13 -5.54 -5.62
CA ALA A 57 14.13 -5.67 -6.67
C ALA A 57 13.49 -5.82 -8.06
N GLU A 58 12.52 -6.71 -8.20
CA GLU A 58 11.76 -6.94 -9.45
C GLU A 58 11.01 -5.68 -9.88
N THR A 59 10.37 -4.99 -8.93
CA THR A 59 9.66 -3.73 -9.18
C THR A 59 10.60 -2.65 -9.70
N ARG A 60 11.81 -2.53 -9.15
CA ARG A 60 12.83 -1.57 -9.64
C ARG A 60 13.26 -1.87 -11.06
N THR A 61 13.51 -3.13 -11.36
CA THR A 61 13.85 -3.59 -12.72
C THR A 61 12.71 -3.25 -13.69
N SER A 62 11.46 -3.58 -13.34
CA SER A 62 10.30 -3.27 -14.17
C SER A 62 10.12 -1.76 -14.41
N LEU A 63 10.33 -0.93 -13.38
CA LEU A 63 10.24 0.52 -13.51
C LEU A 63 11.31 1.09 -14.43
N HIS A 64 12.55 0.58 -14.36
CA HIS A 64 13.63 1.06 -15.23
C HIS A 64 13.54 0.56 -16.68
N GLU A 65 13.12 -0.67 -16.87
CA GLU A 65 13.09 -1.30 -18.21
C GLU A 65 11.77 -1.03 -18.95
N HIS A 66 10.66 -0.95 -18.21
CA HIS A 66 9.33 -0.94 -18.79
C HIS A 66 8.45 0.25 -18.36
N GLY A 67 8.86 1.01 -17.34
CA GLY A 67 8.13 2.18 -16.86
C GLY A 67 6.83 1.86 -16.12
N PHE A 68 6.62 0.62 -15.63
CA PHE A 68 5.42 0.27 -14.88
C PHE A 68 5.72 -0.57 -13.62
N ALA A 69 4.79 -0.56 -12.67
CA ALA A 69 4.80 -1.40 -11.48
C ALA A 69 3.41 -1.93 -11.18
N ILE A 70 3.33 -3.03 -10.43
CA ILE A 70 2.05 -3.57 -9.95
C ILE A 70 1.59 -2.80 -8.72
N SER A 71 0.31 -2.43 -8.68
CA SER A 71 -0.29 -1.72 -7.56
C SER A 71 -1.82 -1.88 -7.56
N LYS A 72 -2.47 -1.65 -6.43
CA LYS A 72 -3.88 -1.30 -6.46
C LYS A 72 -4.03 0.13 -6.98
N HIS A 73 -4.96 0.32 -7.89
CA HIS A 73 -5.15 1.58 -8.60
C HIS A 73 -6.62 1.86 -8.92
N VAL A 74 -6.90 3.06 -9.37
CA VAL A 74 -8.16 3.46 -9.99
C VAL A 74 -7.83 4.00 -11.38
N ARG A 75 -8.26 3.31 -12.43
CA ARG A 75 -7.98 3.69 -13.83
C ARG A 75 -6.48 3.98 -14.08
N GLY A 76 -5.61 3.08 -13.60
CA GLY A 76 -4.15 3.19 -13.77
C GLY A 76 -3.44 4.22 -12.87
N LYS A 77 -4.12 4.86 -11.93
CA LYS A 77 -3.52 5.85 -11.00
C LYS A 77 -3.64 5.39 -9.55
N ILE A 78 -2.63 5.66 -8.75
CA ILE A 78 -2.67 5.44 -7.29
C ILE A 78 -3.70 6.41 -6.69
N PRO A 79 -4.79 5.89 -6.06
CA PRO A 79 -5.83 6.74 -5.52
C PRO A 79 -5.40 7.41 -4.21
N ASP A 80 -6.05 8.49 -3.85
CA ASP A 80 -5.97 9.10 -2.51
C ASP A 80 -6.96 8.47 -1.52
N ASN A 81 -7.98 7.79 -2.05
CA ASN A 81 -8.99 7.05 -1.29
C ASN A 81 -9.38 5.76 -2.03
N VAL A 82 -9.65 4.69 -1.28
CA VAL A 82 -10.10 3.39 -1.82
C VAL A 82 -11.62 3.23 -1.83
N ALA A 83 -12.34 4.13 -1.16
CA ALA A 83 -13.78 4.11 -1.06
C ALA A 83 -14.39 5.04 -2.12
N ALA A 84 -15.40 4.55 -2.83
CA ALA A 84 -16.20 5.36 -3.75
C ALA A 84 -16.90 6.51 -3.00
N ASP A 85 -17.14 7.63 -3.69
CA ASP A 85 -17.94 8.73 -3.14
C ASP A 85 -19.43 8.34 -3.06
N GLN A 86 -19.86 7.46 -3.97
CA GLN A 86 -21.23 6.95 -3.99
C GLN A 86 -21.46 5.92 -2.88
N VAL A 87 -22.64 5.99 -2.29
CA VAL A 87 -23.11 5.04 -1.28
C VAL A 87 -24.07 4.03 -1.91
N ASN A 88 -24.09 2.81 -1.38
CA ASN A 88 -25.08 1.79 -1.72
C ASN A 88 -26.42 2.08 -1.00
N ARG A 89 -27.41 1.20 -1.22
CA ARG A 89 -28.74 1.32 -0.58
C ARG A 89 -28.71 1.29 0.97
N ALA A 90 -27.66 0.73 1.56
CA ALA A 90 -27.46 0.70 3.01
C ALA A 90 -26.69 1.95 3.54
N GLY A 91 -26.44 2.95 2.68
CA GLY A 91 -25.72 4.17 3.06
C GLY A 91 -24.20 3.98 3.23
N THR A 92 -23.63 2.84 2.80
CA THR A 92 -22.21 2.54 2.92
C THR A 92 -21.49 2.65 1.58
N ARG A 93 -20.22 3.07 1.62
CA ARG A 93 -19.38 3.24 0.43
C ARG A 93 -18.75 1.92 0.01
N LEU A 94 -18.66 1.70 -1.29
CA LEU A 94 -18.03 0.52 -1.89
C LEU A 94 -16.55 0.77 -2.16
N ARG A 95 -15.75 -0.30 -2.17
CA ARG A 95 -14.38 -0.26 -2.67
C ARG A 95 -14.40 -0.34 -4.21
N TYR A 96 -13.56 0.46 -4.87
CA TYR A 96 -13.52 0.54 -6.33
C TYR A 96 -12.10 0.45 -6.93
N THR A 97 -11.14 -0.04 -6.14
CA THR A 97 -9.76 -0.26 -6.61
C THR A 97 -9.63 -1.57 -7.36
N GLU A 98 -8.85 -1.53 -8.43
CA GLU A 98 -8.38 -2.68 -9.20
C GLU A 98 -6.94 -3.00 -8.81
N HIS A 99 -6.46 -4.22 -9.09
CA HIS A 99 -5.06 -4.61 -8.91
C HIS A 99 -4.44 -4.90 -10.27
N GLY A 100 -3.34 -4.23 -10.59
CA GLY A 100 -2.71 -4.36 -11.89
C GLY A 100 -1.57 -3.37 -12.13
N PRO A 101 -1.09 -3.25 -13.36
CA PRO A 101 0.00 -2.36 -13.72
C PRO A 101 -0.42 -0.89 -13.63
N VAL A 102 0.49 -0.06 -13.13
CA VAL A 102 0.41 1.40 -13.16
C VAL A 102 1.64 1.95 -13.86
N SER A 103 1.46 2.85 -14.81
CA SER A 103 2.56 3.54 -15.48
C SER A 103 3.14 4.63 -14.58
N VAL A 104 4.45 4.79 -14.64
CA VAL A 104 5.19 5.82 -13.90
C VAL A 104 5.91 6.74 -14.90
N ASP A 105 5.24 7.84 -15.24
CA ASP A 105 5.68 8.79 -16.25
C ASP A 105 6.51 9.92 -15.63
N LYS A 106 7.59 9.57 -14.90
CA LYS A 106 8.52 10.54 -14.36
C LYS A 106 9.95 9.99 -14.40
N PRO A 107 10.97 10.87 -14.51
CA PRO A 107 12.36 10.43 -14.48
C PRO A 107 12.69 9.84 -13.11
N LEU A 108 13.33 8.67 -13.13
CA LEU A 108 13.80 7.98 -11.95
C LEU A 108 15.31 7.80 -12.01
N SER A 109 16.01 8.18 -10.94
CA SER A 109 17.44 7.85 -10.77
C SER A 109 17.59 6.34 -10.48
N GLN A 110 18.82 5.83 -10.61
CA GLN A 110 19.15 4.45 -10.23
C GLN A 110 18.83 4.16 -8.75
N ASN A 111 18.82 5.19 -7.90
CA ASN A 111 18.64 5.09 -6.46
C ASN A 111 17.32 5.72 -5.97
N PHE A 112 16.31 5.85 -6.84
CA PHE A 112 15.02 6.40 -6.46
C PHE A 112 14.45 5.73 -5.19
N THR A 113 13.60 6.43 -4.45
CA THR A 113 12.92 5.88 -3.29
C THR A 113 11.71 5.05 -3.73
N LEU A 114 11.71 3.75 -3.41
CA LEU A 114 10.56 2.89 -3.59
C LEU A 114 9.81 2.75 -2.26
N VAL A 115 8.53 3.07 -2.25
CA VAL A 115 7.65 2.97 -1.10
C VAL A 115 6.61 1.89 -1.36
N VAL A 116 6.50 0.92 -0.46
CA VAL A 116 5.48 -0.12 -0.51
C VAL A 116 4.55 0.03 0.69
N LYS A 117 3.26 0.13 0.42
CA LYS A 117 2.26 0.35 1.46
C LYS A 117 1.33 -0.85 1.58
N HIS A 118 1.31 -1.46 2.79
CA HIS A 118 0.35 -2.48 3.22
C HIS A 118 -0.11 -2.21 4.65
N PRO A 119 -1.36 -1.75 4.90
CA PRO A 119 -1.75 -1.31 6.25
C PRO A 119 -1.76 -2.46 7.26
N ALA A 120 -2.64 -3.42 7.16
CA ALA A 120 -2.78 -4.47 8.16
C ALA A 120 -1.60 -5.47 8.16
N ALA A 121 -1.18 -5.94 6.98
CA ALA A 121 -0.16 -6.97 6.86
C ALA A 121 1.19 -6.52 7.43
N PHE A 122 1.66 -5.34 7.06
CA PHE A 122 2.93 -4.82 7.60
C PHE A 122 2.84 -4.41 9.07
N SER A 123 1.64 -4.09 9.58
CA SER A 123 1.47 -3.87 11.02
C SER A 123 1.65 -5.16 11.82
N ALA A 124 1.11 -6.27 11.33
CA ALA A 124 1.25 -7.58 11.97
C ALA A 124 2.70 -8.11 11.95
N LEU A 125 3.48 -7.69 10.97
CA LEU A 125 4.86 -8.14 10.75
C LEU A 125 5.92 -7.08 11.13
N LEU A 126 5.50 -5.97 11.76
CA LEU A 126 6.34 -4.79 11.95
C LEU A 126 7.64 -5.08 12.70
N GLU A 127 7.60 -5.94 13.70
CA GLU A 127 8.78 -6.33 14.50
C GLU A 127 9.90 -6.93 13.61
N VAL A 128 9.53 -7.82 12.69
CA VAL A 128 10.49 -8.43 11.77
C VAL A 128 10.91 -7.46 10.68
N LEU A 129 9.96 -6.77 10.09
CA LEU A 129 10.22 -5.88 8.96
C LEU A 129 11.08 -4.67 9.34
N SER A 130 10.93 -4.14 10.55
CA SER A 130 11.73 -3.01 11.04
C SER A 130 13.21 -3.33 11.26
N GLN A 131 13.59 -4.59 11.28
CA GLN A 131 14.99 -5.02 11.35
C GLN A 131 15.71 -4.93 10.00
N ARG A 132 14.97 -4.92 8.89
CA ARG A 132 15.52 -4.96 7.53
C ARG A 132 15.11 -3.78 6.66
N PHE A 133 14.02 -3.10 6.99
CA PHE A 133 13.47 -2.00 6.21
C PHE A 133 13.25 -0.75 7.05
N GLU A 134 13.30 0.38 6.39
CA GLU A 134 12.81 1.64 6.95
C GLU A 134 11.27 1.61 6.97
N CYS A 135 10.66 1.53 8.16
CA CYS A 135 9.23 1.36 8.35
C CYS A 135 8.60 2.62 8.98
N TYR A 136 7.47 3.06 8.41
CA TYR A 136 6.66 4.15 8.96
C TYR A 136 5.21 3.71 9.19
N ALA A 137 4.67 4.03 10.36
CA ALA A 137 3.28 3.78 10.69
C ALA A 137 2.48 5.09 10.69
N ILE A 138 1.38 5.12 9.94
CA ILE A 138 0.45 6.25 9.93
C ILE A 138 -0.57 6.05 11.04
N ILE A 139 -0.58 6.98 11.99
CA ILE A 139 -1.47 6.97 13.14
C ILE A 139 -2.55 8.02 12.95
N ARG A 140 -3.79 7.69 13.27
CA ARG A 140 -4.94 8.56 13.26
C ARG A 140 -5.73 8.40 14.57
N ASN A 141 -6.47 9.44 14.97
CA ASN A 141 -7.38 9.36 16.10
C ASN A 141 -8.28 8.10 15.98
N PRO A 142 -8.30 7.22 16.99
CA PRO A 142 -9.06 5.95 16.95
C PRO A 142 -10.55 6.15 16.68
N LEU A 143 -11.19 7.15 17.28
CA LEU A 143 -12.61 7.44 17.05
C LEU A 143 -12.89 7.81 15.60
N ALA A 144 -12.00 8.61 14.99
CA ALA A 144 -12.12 8.96 13.57
C ALA A 144 -11.88 7.75 12.64
N THR A 145 -11.06 6.80 13.06
CA THR A 145 -10.83 5.55 12.35
C THR A 145 -12.06 4.64 12.43
N LEU A 146 -12.63 4.44 13.61
CA LEU A 146 -13.85 3.67 13.84
C LEU A 146 -15.05 4.26 13.07
N ALA A 147 -15.24 5.58 13.13
CA ALA A 147 -16.26 6.25 12.35
C ALA A 147 -16.10 6.02 10.84
N SER A 148 -14.85 6.04 10.34
CA SER A 148 -14.55 5.71 8.94
C SER A 148 -14.88 4.25 8.60
N TRP A 149 -14.59 3.30 9.48
CA TRP A 149 -14.93 1.88 9.27
C TRP A 149 -16.43 1.68 9.15
N ASN A 150 -17.21 2.32 10.04
CA ASN A 150 -18.67 2.22 10.02
C ASN A 150 -19.31 2.77 8.74
N SER A 151 -18.60 3.59 7.97
CA SER A 151 -19.06 4.12 6.68
C SER A 151 -18.80 3.19 5.48
N LEU A 152 -18.19 2.02 5.69
CA LEU A 152 -17.72 1.13 4.62
C LEU A 152 -18.50 -0.19 4.59
N ALA A 153 -18.80 -0.66 3.38
CA ALA A 153 -19.56 -1.90 3.18
C ALA A 153 -18.78 -3.18 3.53
N TRP A 154 -17.44 -3.11 3.56
CA TRP A 154 -16.56 -4.30 3.71
C TRP A 154 -15.88 -4.41 5.08
N PHE A 155 -16.20 -3.54 6.04
CA PHE A 155 -15.73 -3.67 7.41
C PHE A 155 -16.81 -4.33 8.28
N PRO A 156 -16.51 -5.43 8.97
CA PRO A 156 -17.49 -6.23 9.71
C PRO A 156 -17.79 -5.67 11.12
N LEU A 157 -17.95 -4.36 11.27
CA LEU A 157 -18.38 -3.78 12.55
C LEU A 157 -19.92 -3.76 12.69
N LYS A 158 -20.60 -4.63 11.94
CA LYS A 158 -22.06 -4.79 12.06
C LYS A 158 -22.30 -6.20 12.59
N ASP A 159 -22.52 -6.21 13.87
CA ASP A 159 -23.24 -7.13 14.79
C ASP A 159 -22.61 -7.14 16.16
#